data_5cce74344838bbce217696212008206b
#
_entry.id   5cce74344838bbce217696212008206b
#
_cell.length_a   1.000
_cell.length_b   1.000
_cell.length_c   1.000
_cell.angle_alpha   90.00
_cell.angle_beta   90.00
_cell.angle_gamma   90.00
#
_symmetry.space_group_name_H-M   'P 1'
#
loop_
_entity.id
_entity.type
_entity.pdbx_description
1 polymer ?
#
loop_
_entity_poly.entity_id
_entity_poly.type
_entity_poly.pdbx_seq_one_letter_code
_entity_poly.pdbx_strand_id
1 'polypeptide(L)'
;DRFKASREKFTERIFNPREILELMDFLKKGKACLYAPDQDYGFKNSTFVDFFGNKALTVKFPYIAARRTNCDVYLFSLERNNQKYFANFKKLNVFGKNLEEDLRTINFEIEEVIRKNPDNYLWSHRRFKNRPDGEAPFYPENLLRKR
;
A
#
# COMPACT_ATOMS: atom_id res chain seq x y z
N ASP A 1 -22.57 2.38 -2.42
CA ASP A 1 -21.51 2.96 -1.60
C ASP A 1 -21.04 4.27 -2.24
N ARG A 2 -21.19 5.40 -1.50
CA ARG A 2 -20.84 6.76 -2.00
C ARG A 2 -19.38 6.88 -2.45
N PHE A 3 -18.46 6.18 -1.77
CA PHE A 3 -17.04 6.19 -2.14
C PHE A 3 -16.80 5.50 -3.48
N LYS A 4 -17.48 4.39 -3.75
CA LYS A 4 -17.37 3.69 -5.02
C LYS A 4 -17.90 4.57 -6.15
N ALA A 5 -19.09 5.11 -6.02
CA ALA A 5 -19.71 6.00 -7.02
C ALA A 5 -18.87 7.26 -7.31
N SER A 6 -18.19 7.81 -6.29
CA SER A 6 -17.29 8.95 -6.49
C SER A 6 -16.05 8.57 -7.31
N ARG A 7 -15.47 7.40 -7.07
CA ARG A 7 -14.27 6.93 -7.79
C ARG A 7 -14.57 6.52 -9.23
N GLU A 8 -15.75 5.93 -9.49
CA GLU A 8 -16.19 5.53 -10.82
C GLU A 8 -16.27 6.70 -11.81
N LYS A 9 -16.37 7.94 -11.33
CA LYS A 9 -16.34 9.14 -12.18
C LYS A 9 -14.97 9.44 -12.78
N PHE A 10 -13.90 8.94 -12.18
CA PHE A 10 -12.52 9.26 -12.52
C PHE A 10 -11.69 8.04 -12.93
N THR A 11 -12.28 6.84 -12.90
CA THR A 11 -11.58 5.59 -13.21
C THR A 11 -12.36 4.80 -14.25
N GLU A 12 -11.64 4.12 -15.14
CA GLU A 12 -12.23 3.22 -16.12
C GLU A 12 -12.92 2.02 -15.46
N ARG A 13 -12.33 1.51 -14.35
CA ARG A 13 -12.84 0.37 -13.61
C ARG A 13 -12.36 0.37 -12.15
N ILE A 14 -13.20 -0.13 -11.26
CA ILE A 14 -12.83 -0.46 -9.88
C ILE A 14 -12.84 -1.99 -9.75
N PHE A 15 -11.69 -2.55 -9.39
CA PHE A 15 -11.52 -3.99 -9.19
C PHE A 15 -11.84 -4.38 -7.74
N ASN A 16 -12.56 -5.48 -7.56
CA ASN A 16 -12.74 -6.11 -6.26
C ASN A 16 -11.54 -7.04 -5.95
N PRO A 17 -11.29 -7.37 -4.68
CA PRO A 17 -10.20 -8.27 -4.30
C PRO A 17 -10.25 -9.67 -4.93
N ARG A 18 -11.41 -10.10 -5.45
CA ARG A 18 -11.61 -11.39 -6.14
C ARG A 18 -11.25 -11.33 -7.62
N GLU A 19 -11.16 -10.14 -8.21
CA GLU A 19 -10.94 -9.90 -9.65
C GLU A 19 -9.44 -9.73 -9.97
N ILE A 20 -8.56 -10.43 -9.24
CA ILE A 20 -7.11 -10.26 -9.35
C ILE A 20 -6.57 -10.67 -10.73
N LEU A 21 -7.14 -11.69 -11.37
CA LEU A 21 -6.72 -12.14 -12.69
C LEU A 21 -7.06 -11.11 -13.77
N GLU A 22 -8.26 -10.54 -13.70
CA GLU A 22 -8.71 -9.49 -14.60
C GLU A 22 -7.88 -8.22 -14.44
N LEU A 23 -7.50 -7.88 -13.20
CA LEU A 23 -6.59 -6.77 -12.94
C LEU A 23 -5.20 -7.03 -13.54
N MET A 24 -4.67 -8.26 -13.45
CA MET A 24 -3.40 -8.62 -14.10
C MET A 24 -3.48 -8.45 -15.61
N ASP A 25 -4.57 -8.89 -16.25
CA ASP A 25 -4.77 -8.72 -17.70
C ASP A 25 -4.92 -7.24 -18.09
N PHE A 26 -5.55 -6.45 -17.23
CA PHE A 26 -5.65 -5.00 -17.40
C PHE A 26 -4.26 -4.35 -17.40
N LEU A 27 -3.39 -4.71 -16.45
CA LEU A 27 -2.01 -4.22 -16.39
C LEU A 27 -1.17 -4.66 -17.59
N LYS A 28 -1.31 -5.91 -18.06
CA LYS A 28 -0.62 -6.41 -19.28
C LYS A 28 -1.02 -5.63 -20.54
N LYS A 29 -2.19 -5.05 -20.58
CA LYS A 29 -2.65 -4.17 -21.67
C LYS A 29 -2.09 -2.74 -21.58
N GLY A 30 -1.13 -2.49 -20.69
CA GLY A 30 -0.51 -1.18 -20.50
C GLY A 30 -1.35 -0.16 -19.75
N LYS A 31 -2.38 -0.62 -19.05
CA LYS A 31 -3.23 0.24 -18.21
C LYS A 31 -2.59 0.44 -16.84
N ALA A 32 -2.96 1.53 -16.16
CA ALA A 32 -2.49 1.83 -14.81
C ALA A 32 -3.54 1.49 -13.74
N CYS A 33 -3.07 1.01 -12.58
CA CYS A 33 -3.91 0.74 -11.42
C CYS A 33 -3.41 1.53 -10.21
N LEU A 34 -4.31 2.25 -9.53
CA LEU A 34 -4.04 2.86 -8.24
C LEU A 34 -4.31 1.85 -7.14
N TYR A 35 -3.33 1.65 -6.26
CA TYR A 35 -3.40 0.72 -5.14
C TYR A 35 -2.84 1.37 -3.87
N ALA A 36 -3.46 1.13 -2.71
CA ALA A 36 -3.03 1.66 -1.41
C ALA A 36 -2.43 0.53 -0.55
N PRO A 37 -1.09 0.37 -0.49
CA PRO A 37 -0.42 -0.72 0.23
C PRO A 37 -0.10 -0.38 1.69
N ASP A 38 -0.35 0.84 2.13
CA ASP A 38 0.11 1.42 3.39
C ASP A 38 -0.67 0.95 4.63
N GLN A 39 -1.66 0.08 4.46
CA GLN A 39 -2.51 -0.41 5.53
C GLN A 39 -2.24 -1.89 5.86
N ASP A 40 -2.56 -2.28 7.11
CA ASP A 40 -2.57 -3.67 7.54
C ASP A 40 -3.91 -4.33 7.18
N TYR A 41 -3.91 -5.16 6.15
CA TYR A 41 -5.07 -5.92 5.66
C TYR A 41 -5.16 -7.34 6.24
N GLY A 42 -4.35 -7.66 7.26
CA GLY A 42 -4.30 -8.98 7.87
C GLY A 42 -3.36 -9.94 7.14
N PHE A 43 -3.30 -11.18 7.65
CA PHE A 43 -2.30 -12.19 7.23
C PHE A 43 -2.48 -12.69 5.79
N LYS A 44 -3.71 -12.67 5.28
CA LYS A 44 -3.99 -13.16 3.94
C LYS A 44 -3.32 -12.28 2.89
N ASN A 45 -2.46 -12.86 2.06
CA ASN A 45 -1.73 -12.16 1.00
C ASN A 45 -0.76 -11.05 1.48
N SER A 46 -0.35 -11.11 2.75
CA SER A 46 0.62 -10.19 3.34
C SER A 46 1.81 -10.96 3.91
N THR A 47 2.88 -10.26 4.21
CA THR A 47 4.04 -10.76 4.94
C THR A 47 4.61 -9.65 5.82
N PHE A 48 5.35 -10.03 6.86
CA PHE A 48 6.02 -9.05 7.71
C PHE A 48 7.24 -8.48 7.02
N VAL A 49 7.28 -7.16 6.90
CA VAL A 49 8.40 -6.38 6.37
C VAL A 49 8.62 -5.16 7.26
N ASP A 50 9.83 -4.67 7.32
CA ASP A 50 10.16 -3.51 8.14
C ASP A 50 9.40 -2.26 7.65
N PHE A 51 8.87 -1.52 8.62
CA PHE A 51 8.23 -0.22 8.46
C PHE A 51 8.50 0.61 9.70
N PHE A 52 9.24 1.72 9.58
CA PHE A 52 9.76 2.51 10.70
C PHE A 52 10.50 1.68 11.75
N GLY A 53 11.32 0.72 11.31
CA GLY A 53 12.11 -0.15 12.19
C GLY A 53 11.30 -1.22 12.93
N ASN A 54 10.01 -1.39 12.62
CA ASN A 54 9.15 -2.42 13.20
C ASN A 54 8.57 -3.32 12.12
N LYS A 55 8.37 -4.60 12.43
CA LYS A 55 7.69 -5.52 11.52
C LYS A 55 6.22 -5.14 11.36
N ALA A 56 5.79 -4.92 10.13
CA ALA A 56 4.40 -4.61 9.77
C ALA A 56 3.92 -5.52 8.64
N LEU A 57 2.69 -6.02 8.74
CA LEU A 57 2.09 -6.81 7.65
C LEU A 57 1.93 -5.94 6.41
N THR A 58 2.65 -6.29 5.37
CA THR A 58 2.68 -5.59 4.09
C THR A 58 2.11 -6.48 2.99
N VAL A 59 1.18 -5.97 2.21
CA VAL A 59 0.52 -6.72 1.14
C VAL A 59 1.49 -7.05 0.01
N LYS A 60 1.39 -8.28 -0.52
CA LYS A 60 2.28 -8.79 -1.58
C LYS A 60 1.88 -8.32 -2.98
N PHE A 61 0.73 -7.65 -3.13
CA PHE A 61 0.17 -7.32 -4.45
C PHE A 61 1.13 -6.56 -5.38
N PRO A 62 1.83 -5.49 -4.97
CA PRO A 62 2.73 -4.76 -5.88
C PRO A 62 3.86 -5.66 -6.43
N TYR A 63 4.45 -6.51 -5.58
CA TYR A 63 5.41 -7.52 -6.00
C TYR A 63 4.81 -8.51 -7.01
N ILE A 64 3.61 -9.05 -6.72
CA ILE A 64 2.94 -10.01 -7.59
C ILE A 64 2.61 -9.37 -8.95
N ALA A 65 2.16 -8.12 -8.96
CA ALA A 65 1.87 -7.37 -10.17
C ALA A 65 3.12 -7.20 -11.02
N ALA A 66 4.21 -6.68 -10.47
CA ALA A 66 5.48 -6.53 -11.16
C ALA A 66 5.99 -7.87 -11.74
N ARG A 67 5.99 -8.93 -10.93
CA ARG A 67 6.44 -10.26 -11.33
C ARG A 67 5.62 -10.88 -12.47
N ARG A 68 4.30 -10.72 -12.45
CA ARG A 68 3.40 -11.39 -13.40
C ARG A 68 3.14 -10.61 -14.67
N THR A 69 3.28 -9.30 -14.62
CA THR A 69 2.92 -8.42 -15.75
C THR A 69 4.09 -7.62 -16.28
N ASN A 70 5.22 -7.64 -15.57
CA ASN A 70 6.38 -6.79 -15.84
C ASN A 70 6.04 -5.29 -15.87
N CYS A 71 5.01 -4.89 -15.10
CA CYS A 71 4.63 -3.49 -15.00
C CYS A 71 5.59 -2.71 -14.12
N ASP A 72 5.76 -1.44 -14.43
CA ASP A 72 6.45 -0.50 -13.55
C ASP A 72 5.61 -0.20 -12.31
N VAL A 73 6.26 0.01 -11.17
CA VAL A 73 5.64 0.43 -9.92
C VAL A 73 6.04 1.87 -9.61
N TYR A 74 5.06 2.72 -9.37
CA TYR A 74 5.26 4.12 -8.99
C TYR A 74 4.65 4.39 -7.63
N LEU A 75 5.36 5.12 -6.78
CA LEU A 75 4.78 5.75 -5.61
C LEU A 75 4.10 7.05 -6.02
N PHE A 76 2.81 7.14 -5.72
CA PHE A 76 2.04 8.38 -5.83
C PHE A 76 1.90 9.01 -4.45
N SER A 77 2.25 10.28 -4.33
CA SER A 77 2.00 11.06 -3.12
C SER A 77 1.38 12.41 -3.44
N LEU A 78 0.56 12.89 -2.53
CA LEU A 78 -0.10 14.18 -2.60
C LEU A 78 0.39 15.06 -1.46
N GLU A 79 1.01 16.18 -1.82
CA GLU A 79 1.45 17.19 -0.87
C GLU A 79 0.57 18.42 -0.95
N ARG A 80 0.19 18.96 0.20
CA ARG A 80 -0.53 20.23 0.28
C ARG A 80 0.40 21.32 0.76
N ASN A 81 0.52 22.36 -0.04
CA ASN A 81 1.22 23.58 0.36
C ASN A 81 0.26 24.77 0.20
N ASN A 82 -0.12 25.36 1.33
CA ASN A 82 -1.18 26.37 1.40
C ASN A 82 -2.49 25.85 0.79
N GLN A 83 -2.96 26.46 -0.31
CA GLN A 83 -4.21 26.09 -1.00
C GLN A 83 -3.97 25.23 -2.24
N LYS A 84 -2.71 24.87 -2.54
CA LYS A 84 -2.35 24.06 -3.72
C LYS A 84 -2.00 22.65 -3.34
N TYR A 85 -2.36 21.72 -4.22
CA TYR A 85 -1.98 20.31 -4.13
C TYR A 85 -0.94 19.99 -5.20
N PHE A 86 0.10 19.29 -4.80
CA PHE A 86 1.16 18.81 -5.68
C PHE A 86 1.11 17.29 -5.72
N ALA A 87 0.90 16.74 -6.91
CA ALA A 87 0.94 15.32 -7.15
C ALA A 87 2.35 14.89 -7.58
N ASN A 88 2.95 14.00 -6.81
CA ASN A 88 4.29 13.48 -7.10
C ASN A 88 4.20 12.01 -7.51
N PHE A 89 4.98 11.65 -8.54
CA PHE A 89 5.13 10.27 -9.01
C PHE A 89 6.62 9.91 -8.99
N LYS A 90 6.97 8.88 -8.23
CA LYS A 90 8.33 8.35 -8.16
C LYS A 90 8.33 6.90 -8.62
N LYS A 91 9.09 6.59 -9.68
CA LYS A 91 9.31 5.20 -10.10
C LYS A 91 10.11 4.47 -9.02
N LEU A 92 9.64 3.29 -8.63
CA LEU A 92 10.28 2.44 -7.63
C LEU A 92 11.06 1.29 -8.29
N ASN A 93 12.15 0.89 -7.63
CA ASN A 93 12.93 -0.29 -8.02
C ASN A 93 12.26 -1.57 -7.50
N VAL A 94 11.08 -1.87 -8.02
CA VAL A 94 10.28 -3.06 -7.70
C VAL A 94 10.15 -3.89 -8.96
N PHE A 95 10.80 -5.03 -8.99
CA PHE A 95 10.96 -5.86 -10.21
C PHE A 95 10.27 -7.22 -10.14
N GLY A 96 9.67 -7.58 -9.02
CA GLY A 96 9.05 -8.89 -8.82
C GLY A 96 10.05 -10.04 -8.75
N LYS A 97 11.32 -9.77 -8.43
CA LYS A 97 12.39 -10.76 -8.32
C LYS A 97 12.57 -11.28 -6.90
N ASN A 98 12.62 -10.39 -5.92
CA ASN A 98 12.76 -10.70 -4.52
C ASN A 98 11.59 -10.05 -3.74
N LEU A 99 10.78 -10.88 -3.09
CA LEU A 99 9.59 -10.43 -2.36
C LEU A 99 9.93 -9.46 -1.22
N GLU A 100 10.91 -9.82 -0.41
CA GLU A 100 11.24 -9.03 0.78
C GLU A 100 11.86 -7.70 0.40
N GLU A 101 12.79 -7.72 -0.56
CA GLU A 101 13.48 -6.53 -1.06
C GLU A 101 12.51 -5.55 -1.72
N ASP A 102 11.63 -6.04 -2.60
CA ASP A 102 10.63 -5.22 -3.29
C ASP A 102 9.66 -4.57 -2.29
N LEU A 103 9.16 -5.33 -1.32
CA LEU A 103 8.23 -4.79 -0.31
C LEU A 103 8.94 -3.84 0.68
N ARG A 104 10.21 -4.10 1.01
CA ARG A 104 11.01 -3.20 1.82
C ARG A 104 11.26 -1.88 1.10
N THR A 105 11.55 -1.92 -0.20
CA THR A 105 11.67 -0.72 -1.04
C THR A 105 10.38 0.11 -1.00
N ILE A 106 9.22 -0.52 -1.16
CA ILE A 106 7.92 0.17 -1.10
C ILE A 106 7.71 0.81 0.28
N ASN A 107 7.91 0.04 1.36
CA ASN A 107 7.74 0.57 2.72
C ASN A 107 8.68 1.75 2.99
N PHE A 108 9.96 1.62 2.64
CA PHE A 108 10.97 2.68 2.80
C PHE A 108 10.55 3.97 2.09
N GLU A 109 10.09 3.88 0.86
CA GLU A 109 9.67 5.04 0.09
C GLU A 109 8.40 5.71 0.66
N ILE A 110 7.48 4.91 1.21
CA ILE A 110 6.32 5.43 1.95
C ILE A 110 6.78 6.14 3.23
N GLU A 111 7.74 5.57 3.98
CA GLU A 111 8.33 6.21 5.16
C GLU A 111 8.93 7.57 4.84
N GLU A 112 9.67 7.68 3.73
CA GLU A 112 10.28 8.95 3.31
C GLU A 112 9.23 10.04 3.03
N VAL A 113 8.09 9.67 2.41
CA VAL A 113 6.97 10.59 2.21
C VAL A 113 6.34 11.00 3.55
N ILE A 114 6.15 10.04 4.46
CA ILE A 114 5.58 10.31 5.79
C ILE A 114 6.50 11.20 6.62
N ARG A 115 7.83 10.98 6.59
CA ARG A 115 8.80 11.82 7.32
C ARG A 115 8.76 13.28 6.89
N LYS A 116 8.51 13.55 5.61
CA LYS A 116 8.38 14.92 5.10
C LYS A 116 7.09 15.61 5.57
N ASN A 117 5.99 14.87 5.64
CA ASN A 117 4.67 15.40 5.98
C ASN A 117 3.89 14.43 6.88
N PRO A 118 4.29 14.25 8.15
CA PRO A 118 3.70 13.26 9.05
C PRO A 118 2.20 13.47 9.32
N ASP A 119 1.74 14.70 9.27
CA ASP A 119 0.32 15.04 9.50
C ASP A 119 -0.60 14.53 8.39
N ASN A 120 -0.06 14.23 7.22
CA ASN A 120 -0.85 13.71 6.10
C ASN A 120 -1.06 12.20 6.14
N TYR A 121 -0.41 11.48 7.07
CA TYR A 121 -0.57 10.04 7.19
C TYR A 121 -1.72 9.67 8.13
N LEU A 122 -2.48 8.64 7.76
CA LEU A 122 -3.62 8.16 8.55
C LEU A 122 -3.15 7.31 9.75
N TRP A 123 -2.59 7.96 10.78
CA TRP A 123 -2.08 7.31 12.00
C TRP A 123 -3.15 6.53 12.78
N SER A 124 -4.42 6.89 12.65
CA SER A 124 -5.54 6.16 13.25
C SER A 124 -5.74 4.76 12.67
N HIS A 125 -5.15 4.48 11.50
CA HIS A 125 -5.05 3.13 10.98
C HIS A 125 -3.94 2.38 11.70
N ARG A 126 -4.26 1.54 12.62
CA ARG A 126 -3.31 0.75 13.45
C ARG A 126 -2.41 -0.15 12.61
N ARG A 127 -1.37 0.42 11.99
CA ARG A 127 -0.48 -0.22 11.01
C ARG A 127 0.26 -1.44 11.59
N PHE A 128 0.50 -1.45 12.90
CA PHE A 128 1.21 -2.51 13.63
C PHE A 128 0.28 -3.36 14.50
N LYS A 129 -1.01 -3.44 14.17
CA LYS A 129 -2.00 -4.19 14.96
C LYS A 129 -1.73 -5.70 15.00
N ASN A 130 -1.19 -6.25 13.92
CA ASN A 130 -0.71 -7.61 13.85
C ASN A 130 0.81 -7.62 14.06
N ARG A 131 1.29 -8.53 14.90
CA ARG A 131 2.71 -8.68 15.20
C ARG A 131 3.18 -10.08 14.81
N PRO A 132 4.50 -10.27 14.54
CA PRO A 132 5.09 -11.59 14.44
C PRO A 132 4.84 -12.40 15.72
N ASP A 133 4.83 -13.74 15.59
CA ASP A 133 4.68 -14.64 16.72
C ASP A 133 5.79 -14.39 17.77
N GLY A 134 5.39 -14.28 19.03
CA GLY A 134 6.28 -14.01 20.16
C GLY A 134 6.58 -12.52 20.40
N GLU A 135 6.17 -11.61 19.55
CA GLU A 135 6.32 -10.18 19.78
C GLU A 135 5.15 -9.59 20.58
N ALA A 136 5.46 -8.69 21.53
CA ALA A 136 4.44 -7.99 22.31
C ALA A 136 3.52 -7.12 21.42
N PRO A 137 2.25 -6.92 21.82
CA PRO A 137 1.35 -5.99 21.15
C PRO A 137 1.93 -4.58 21.05
N PHE A 138 1.85 -3.96 19.90
CA PHE A 138 2.32 -2.59 19.68
C PHE A 138 1.37 -1.54 20.29
N TYR A 139 0.09 -1.85 20.29
CA TYR A 139 -0.96 -0.96 20.81
C TYR A 139 -1.58 -1.51 22.09
N PRO A 140 -2.07 -0.64 23.01
CA PRO A 140 -2.85 -1.07 24.16
C PRO A 140 -4.07 -1.90 23.76
N GLU A 141 -4.46 -2.87 24.60
CA GLU A 141 -5.56 -3.80 24.29
C GLU A 141 -6.89 -3.13 23.95
N ASN A 142 -7.22 -2.02 24.61
CA ASN A 142 -8.44 -1.26 24.35
C ASN A 142 -8.49 -0.71 22.92
N LEU A 143 -7.35 -0.50 22.28
CA LEU A 143 -7.24 -0.10 20.88
C LEU A 143 -7.24 -1.28 19.91
N LEU A 144 -7.00 -2.50 20.37
CA LEU A 144 -6.98 -3.71 19.54
C LEU A 144 -8.33 -4.39 19.41
N ARG A 145 -9.26 -4.14 20.36
CA ARG A 145 -10.62 -4.70 20.31
C ARG A 145 -11.36 -4.20 19.08
N LYS A 146 -11.94 -5.12 18.30
CA LYS A 146 -12.87 -4.77 17.23
C LYS A 146 -14.10 -4.12 17.85
N ARG A 147 -14.46 -2.95 17.37
CA ARG A 147 -15.80 -2.39 17.61
C ARG A 147 -16.82 -3.14 16.83
#